data_b0841abf64a3525d0fb387fea54267a1
#
_entry.id   b0841abf64a3525d0fb387fea54267a1
#
_cell.length_a   1.000
_cell.length_b   1.000
_cell.length_c   1.000
_cell.angle_alpha   90.00
_cell.angle_beta   90.00
_cell.angle_gamma   90.00
#
_symmetry.space_group_name_H-M   'P 1'
#
loop_
_entity.id
_entity.type
_entity.pdbx_description
1 polymer ?
#
loop_
_entity_poly.entity_id
_entity_poly.type
_entity_poly.pdbx_seq_one_letter_code
_entity_poly.pdbx_strand_id
1 'polypeptide(L)'
;TDPKDPVPVDPIELDKSFDYTCNVIAGGLNLRTHTIGVRSKATVPGSVYPGEQIPQTPVSITLTMPEKLRESTVDLLAGKAADGASTDSVMTLSSAGKSLQVPIPRLAAPRTDIPQTVGAPWLIPAAGTVPAISTPTDVAGEVVLGMPANFTIDATIFVENLDDPTKEDEIPSDLTCVGPANLALGAIP
;
A
#
# COMPACT_ATOMS: atom_id res chain seq x y z
N THR A 1 5.67 11.94 -39.88
CA THR A 1 4.72 11.80 -38.78
C THR A 1 3.52 12.71 -38.99
N ASP A 2 2.33 12.17 -38.88
CA ASP A 2 1.10 12.94 -38.94
C ASP A 2 1.02 13.84 -37.71
N PRO A 3 0.83 15.17 -37.86
CA PRO A 3 0.71 16.06 -36.70
C PRO A 3 -0.49 15.77 -35.80
N LYS A 4 -1.40 14.90 -36.24
CA LYS A 4 -2.52 14.42 -35.40
C LYS A 4 -2.16 13.24 -34.53
N ASP A 5 -1.06 12.56 -34.81
CA ASP A 5 -0.62 11.45 -33.97
C ASP A 5 -0.03 11.99 -32.68
N PRO A 6 -0.45 11.44 -31.51
CA PRO A 6 0.12 11.87 -30.24
C PRO A 6 1.60 11.56 -30.22
N VAL A 7 2.39 12.52 -29.76
CA VAL A 7 3.82 12.30 -29.53
C VAL A 7 3.94 11.29 -28.38
N PRO A 8 4.66 10.17 -28.57
CA PRO A 8 4.86 9.22 -27.49
C PRO A 8 5.57 9.90 -26.31
N VAL A 9 4.99 9.83 -25.12
CA VAL A 9 5.59 10.31 -23.90
C VAL A 9 5.99 9.10 -23.07
N ASP A 10 7.22 9.08 -22.60
CA ASP A 10 7.71 7.99 -21.79
C ASP A 10 6.86 7.83 -20.52
N PRO A 11 6.58 6.60 -20.06
CA PRO A 11 5.89 6.38 -18.81
C PRO A 11 6.63 7.02 -17.65
N ILE A 12 5.87 7.46 -16.65
CA ILE A 12 6.41 8.07 -15.45
C ILE A 12 6.42 7.02 -14.35
N GLU A 13 7.57 6.85 -13.70
CA GLU A 13 7.65 6.05 -12.48
C GLU A 13 7.29 6.91 -11.28
N LEU A 14 6.25 6.51 -10.58
CA LEU A 14 5.87 7.12 -9.32
C LEU A 14 6.49 6.29 -8.19
N ASP A 15 7.27 6.95 -7.35
CA ASP A 15 7.96 6.31 -6.23
C ASP A 15 8.03 7.31 -5.09
N LYS A 16 7.22 7.08 -4.07
CA LYS A 16 7.17 7.99 -2.93
C LYS A 16 6.83 7.23 -1.66
N SER A 17 7.36 7.72 -0.55
CA SER A 17 7.15 7.13 0.76
C SER A 17 6.28 8.03 1.62
N PHE A 18 5.40 7.40 2.41
CA PHE A 18 4.49 8.06 3.32
C PHE A 18 4.56 7.39 4.69
N ASP A 19 4.40 8.17 5.74
CA ASP A 19 4.31 7.65 7.10
C ASP A 19 2.84 7.57 7.53
N TYR A 20 2.34 6.34 7.67
CA TYR A 20 1.00 6.08 8.18
C TYR A 20 1.07 5.77 9.67
N THR A 21 0.07 6.21 10.40
CA THR A 21 -0.11 5.86 11.80
C THR A 21 -1.09 4.73 11.90
N CYS A 22 -0.64 3.58 12.37
CA CYS A 22 -1.45 2.37 12.41
C CYS A 22 -1.61 1.86 13.84
N ASN A 23 -2.85 1.54 14.21
CA ASN A 23 -3.14 0.82 15.44
C ASN A 23 -3.14 -0.68 15.14
N VAL A 24 -2.41 -1.45 15.93
CA VAL A 24 -2.22 -2.88 15.69
C VAL A 24 -2.87 -3.69 16.81
N ILE A 25 -3.78 -4.58 16.43
CA ILE A 25 -4.41 -5.52 17.35
C ILE A 25 -4.12 -6.93 16.84
N ALA A 26 -3.43 -7.74 17.62
CA ALA A 26 -3.05 -9.09 17.25
C ALA A 26 -3.59 -10.09 18.28
N GLY A 27 -4.47 -10.99 17.84
CA GLY A 27 -5.07 -12.01 18.72
C GLY A 27 -5.81 -11.43 19.92
N GLY A 28 -6.41 -10.24 19.75
CA GLY A 28 -7.08 -9.52 20.83
C GLY A 28 -6.17 -8.69 21.70
N LEU A 29 -4.85 -8.75 21.48
CA LEU A 29 -3.87 -7.94 22.21
C LEU A 29 -3.62 -6.65 21.44
N ASN A 30 -3.84 -5.51 22.10
CA ASN A 30 -3.56 -4.21 21.50
C ASN A 30 -2.07 -3.90 21.59
N LEU A 31 -1.39 -3.94 20.46
CA LEU A 31 0.03 -3.60 20.35
C LEU A 31 0.27 -2.10 20.17
N ARG A 32 -0.79 -1.30 20.31
CA ARG A 32 -0.80 0.16 20.25
C ARG A 32 -0.54 0.71 18.85
N THR A 33 -0.25 2.00 18.82
CA THR A 33 -0.13 2.76 17.59
C THR A 33 1.34 2.89 17.20
N HIS A 34 1.62 2.65 15.94
CA HIS A 34 2.97 2.72 15.38
C HIS A 34 2.97 3.50 14.08
N THR A 35 4.10 4.14 13.79
CA THR A 35 4.31 4.77 12.48
C THR A 35 4.89 3.73 11.54
N ILE A 36 4.17 3.44 10.47
CA ILE A 36 4.59 2.47 9.45
C ILE A 36 4.89 3.22 8.16
N GLY A 37 6.11 3.06 7.67
CA GLY A 37 6.50 3.63 6.39
C GLY A 37 5.87 2.85 5.24
N VAL A 38 5.24 3.56 4.31
CA VAL A 38 4.61 2.98 3.13
C VAL A 38 5.25 3.58 1.90
N ARG A 39 6.00 2.78 1.17
CA ARG A 39 6.61 3.19 -0.09
C ARG A 39 5.79 2.61 -1.24
N SER A 40 5.24 3.50 -2.07
CA SER A 40 4.46 3.11 -3.24
C SER A 40 5.24 3.34 -4.50
N LYS A 41 5.21 2.34 -5.38
CA LYS A 41 5.79 2.41 -6.72
C LYS A 41 4.76 2.00 -7.75
N ALA A 42 4.62 2.80 -8.79
CA ALA A 42 3.76 2.50 -9.92
C ALA A 42 4.32 3.17 -11.17
N THR A 43 4.10 2.54 -12.32
CA THR A 43 4.44 3.14 -13.60
C THR A 43 3.14 3.57 -14.27
N VAL A 44 3.02 4.86 -14.56
CA VAL A 44 1.82 5.44 -15.15
C VAL A 44 2.14 6.06 -16.50
N PRO A 45 1.13 6.24 -17.39
CA PRO A 45 1.35 6.96 -18.66
C PRO A 45 1.91 8.36 -18.41
N GLY A 46 2.82 8.79 -19.28
CA GLY A 46 3.43 10.12 -19.16
C GLY A 46 2.47 11.27 -19.45
N SER A 47 1.37 10.98 -20.15
CA SER A 47 0.29 11.93 -20.38
C SER A 47 -1.00 11.17 -20.65
N VAL A 48 -2.13 11.82 -20.36
CA VAL A 48 -3.46 11.27 -20.59
C VAL A 48 -4.33 12.36 -21.19
N TYR A 49 -5.03 12.04 -22.30
CA TYR A 49 -5.98 12.95 -22.91
C TYR A 49 -7.33 12.88 -22.23
N PRO A 50 -8.11 13.97 -22.24
CA PRO A 50 -9.51 13.92 -21.74
C PRO A 50 -10.31 12.80 -22.42
N GLY A 51 -10.97 11.98 -21.63
CA GLY A 51 -11.72 10.83 -22.14
C GLY A 51 -10.88 9.58 -22.42
N GLU A 52 -9.57 9.68 -22.35
CA GLU A 52 -8.69 8.52 -22.52
C GLU A 52 -8.77 7.59 -21.30
N GLN A 53 -8.70 6.30 -21.54
CA GLN A 53 -8.68 5.32 -20.47
C GLN A 53 -7.26 5.12 -19.97
N ILE A 54 -7.07 5.26 -18.65
CA ILE A 54 -5.82 4.86 -18.00
C ILE A 54 -5.89 3.34 -17.84
N PRO A 55 -4.92 2.59 -18.38
CA PRO A 55 -4.98 1.13 -18.31
C PRO A 55 -4.79 0.62 -16.88
N GLN A 56 -5.17 -0.63 -16.68
CA GLN A 56 -4.94 -1.33 -15.44
C GLN A 56 -3.45 -1.27 -15.08
N THR A 57 -3.14 -0.85 -13.86
CA THR A 57 -1.76 -0.56 -13.45
C THR A 57 -1.37 -1.38 -12.23
N PRO A 58 -0.29 -2.17 -12.31
CA PRO A 58 0.24 -2.83 -11.13
C PRO A 58 0.91 -1.83 -10.19
N VAL A 59 0.71 -2.05 -8.90
CA VAL A 59 1.29 -1.21 -7.83
C VAL A 59 2.09 -2.09 -6.89
N SER A 60 3.29 -1.67 -6.58
CA SER A 60 4.14 -2.32 -5.58
C SER A 60 4.22 -1.44 -4.34
N ILE A 61 3.98 -2.04 -3.19
CA ILE A 61 4.01 -1.34 -1.91
C ILE A 61 4.98 -2.05 -0.98
N THR A 62 5.87 -1.29 -0.35
CA THR A 62 6.76 -1.82 0.68
C THR A 62 6.43 -1.16 2.00
N LEU A 63 6.07 -1.97 2.99
CA LEU A 63 5.81 -1.51 4.34
C LEU A 63 7.08 -1.65 5.16
N THR A 64 7.51 -0.54 5.79
CA THR A 64 8.62 -0.55 6.72
C THR A 64 8.06 -0.53 8.14
N MET A 65 8.19 -1.64 8.83
CA MET A 65 7.69 -1.78 10.19
C MET A 65 8.70 -1.21 11.19
N PRO A 66 8.25 -0.44 12.20
CA PRO A 66 9.16 0.10 13.20
C PRO A 66 9.72 -0.97 14.11
N GLU A 67 10.90 -0.73 14.66
CA GLU A 67 11.59 -1.68 15.54
C GLU A 67 10.74 -2.05 16.76
N LYS A 68 10.03 -1.09 17.34
CA LYS A 68 9.16 -1.35 18.48
C LYS A 68 8.04 -2.35 18.18
N LEU A 69 7.49 -2.29 16.97
CA LEU A 69 6.47 -3.24 16.53
C LEU A 69 7.08 -4.62 16.28
N ARG A 70 8.25 -4.67 15.65
CA ARG A 70 8.99 -5.92 15.46
C ARG A 70 9.30 -6.57 16.81
N GLU A 71 9.83 -5.80 17.74
CA GLU A 71 10.16 -6.27 19.08
C GLU A 71 8.91 -6.81 19.81
N SER A 72 7.81 -6.06 19.78
CA SER A 72 6.56 -6.50 20.40
C SER A 72 6.03 -7.79 19.78
N THR A 73 6.10 -7.91 18.46
CA THR A 73 5.62 -9.10 17.76
C THR A 73 6.46 -10.32 18.08
N VAL A 74 7.77 -10.17 18.18
CA VAL A 74 8.67 -11.27 18.51
C VAL A 74 8.60 -11.61 20.01
N ASP A 75 8.65 -10.61 20.89
CA ASP A 75 8.75 -10.83 22.32
C ASP A 75 7.42 -11.22 22.97
N LEU A 76 6.30 -10.63 22.52
CA LEU A 76 4.98 -10.87 23.11
C LEU A 76 4.24 -12.04 22.44
N LEU A 77 4.41 -12.20 21.13
CA LEU A 77 3.66 -13.17 20.34
C LEU A 77 4.51 -14.34 19.86
N ALA A 78 5.83 -14.28 19.98
CA ALA A 78 6.76 -15.25 19.41
C ALA A 78 6.56 -15.38 17.88
N GLY A 79 6.30 -14.26 17.21
CA GLY A 79 6.03 -14.23 15.77
C GLY A 79 7.26 -14.61 14.96
N LYS A 80 7.05 -15.45 13.93
CA LYS A 80 8.10 -15.86 13.00
C LYS A 80 7.93 -15.27 11.63
N ALA A 81 6.70 -15.16 11.16
CA ALA A 81 6.36 -14.64 9.85
C ALA A 81 5.00 -13.98 9.90
N ALA A 82 4.70 -13.20 8.88
CA ALA A 82 3.40 -12.54 8.76
C ALA A 82 3.02 -12.41 7.30
N ASP A 83 1.72 -12.44 7.05
CA ASP A 83 1.14 -12.06 5.76
C ASP A 83 0.01 -11.07 6.00
N GLY A 84 -0.56 -10.55 4.93
CA GLY A 84 -1.69 -9.64 5.07
C GLY A 84 -2.25 -9.18 3.75
N ALA A 85 -3.42 -8.56 3.83
CA ALA A 85 -4.08 -7.98 2.68
C ALA A 85 -4.95 -6.79 3.12
N SER A 86 -5.09 -5.83 2.22
CA SER A 86 -6.03 -4.72 2.36
C SER A 86 -7.03 -4.78 1.21
N THR A 87 -8.31 -4.71 1.54
CA THR A 87 -9.40 -4.73 0.56
C THR A 87 -10.21 -3.44 0.55
N ASP A 88 -9.84 -2.48 1.38
CA ASP A 88 -10.55 -1.21 1.54
C ASP A 88 -9.67 0.01 1.18
N SER A 89 -8.58 -0.20 0.49
CA SER A 89 -7.71 0.89 0.04
C SER A 89 -8.33 1.59 -1.16
N VAL A 90 -8.55 2.90 -1.03
CA VAL A 90 -9.14 3.72 -2.09
C VAL A 90 -8.17 4.86 -2.42
N MET A 91 -7.62 4.83 -3.62
CA MET A 91 -6.80 5.92 -4.13
C MET A 91 -7.68 7.05 -4.66
N THR A 92 -7.13 8.23 -4.77
CA THR A 92 -7.82 9.37 -5.33
C THR A 92 -7.14 9.85 -6.61
N LEU A 93 -7.96 10.29 -7.56
CA LEU A 93 -7.51 10.91 -8.80
C LEU A 93 -8.14 12.30 -8.84
N SER A 94 -7.31 13.33 -8.82
CA SER A 94 -7.79 14.72 -8.74
C SER A 94 -7.30 15.52 -9.93
N SER A 95 -8.17 16.33 -10.51
CA SER A 95 -7.82 17.25 -11.60
C SER A 95 -8.85 18.37 -11.66
N ALA A 96 -8.37 19.61 -11.82
CA ALA A 96 -9.21 20.80 -12.00
C ALA A 96 -10.36 20.94 -11.00
N GLY A 97 -10.09 20.63 -9.73
CA GLY A 97 -11.10 20.71 -8.66
C GLY A 97 -12.05 19.53 -8.57
N LYS A 98 -11.93 18.56 -9.47
CA LYS A 98 -12.72 17.32 -9.44
C LYS A 98 -11.88 16.18 -8.89
N SER A 99 -12.52 15.26 -8.19
CA SER A 99 -11.84 14.08 -7.69
C SER A 99 -12.66 12.83 -7.95
N LEU A 100 -11.94 11.75 -8.22
CA LEU A 100 -12.50 10.42 -8.46
C LEU A 100 -11.87 9.46 -7.47
N GLN A 101 -12.68 8.64 -6.85
CA GLN A 101 -12.19 7.58 -5.96
C GLN A 101 -11.97 6.31 -6.76
N VAL A 102 -10.80 5.71 -6.57
CA VAL A 102 -10.39 4.51 -7.29
C VAL A 102 -10.09 3.42 -6.28
N PRO A 103 -11.03 2.50 -6.04
CA PRO A 103 -10.78 1.41 -5.11
C PRO A 103 -9.78 0.42 -5.70
N ILE A 104 -8.84 -0.02 -4.88
CA ILE A 104 -7.96 -1.12 -5.22
C ILE A 104 -8.59 -2.38 -4.64
N PRO A 105 -9.00 -3.35 -5.47
CA PRO A 105 -9.73 -4.51 -4.98
C PRO A 105 -8.98 -5.30 -3.91
N ARG A 106 -7.68 -5.44 -4.09
CA ARG A 106 -6.86 -6.15 -3.11
C ARG A 106 -5.39 -5.77 -3.23
N LEU A 107 -4.79 -5.37 -2.12
CA LEU A 107 -3.35 -5.27 -1.94
C LEU A 107 -2.95 -6.42 -1.03
N ALA A 108 -2.09 -7.30 -1.49
CA ALA A 108 -1.72 -8.49 -0.74
C ALA A 108 -0.21 -8.59 -0.57
N ALA A 109 0.19 -8.95 0.64
CA ALA A 109 1.57 -9.27 0.97
C ALA A 109 1.67 -10.77 1.24
N PRO A 110 2.54 -11.50 0.53
CA PRO A 110 2.76 -12.91 0.81
C PRO A 110 3.46 -13.08 2.17
N ARG A 111 3.49 -14.31 2.64
CA ARG A 111 4.19 -14.63 3.88
C ARG A 111 5.63 -14.12 3.83
N THR A 112 5.99 -13.30 4.81
CA THR A 112 7.32 -12.69 4.94
C THR A 112 7.85 -12.97 6.35
N ASP A 113 9.10 -13.40 6.44
CA ASP A 113 9.72 -13.69 7.73
C ASP A 113 9.89 -12.40 8.54
N ILE A 114 9.62 -12.53 9.85
CA ILE A 114 9.87 -11.44 10.79
C ILE A 114 11.32 -11.55 11.27
N PRO A 115 12.12 -10.48 11.10
CA PRO A 115 13.50 -10.52 11.60
C PRO A 115 13.56 -10.77 13.10
N GLN A 116 14.37 -11.73 13.52
CA GLN A 116 14.52 -12.09 14.92
C GLN A 116 15.65 -11.32 15.60
N THR A 117 16.49 -10.67 14.81
CA THR A 117 17.63 -9.90 15.33
C THR A 117 17.20 -8.48 15.67
N VAL A 118 17.57 -8.01 16.85
CA VAL A 118 17.30 -6.65 17.29
C VAL A 118 17.93 -5.65 16.32
N GLY A 119 17.14 -4.67 15.88
CA GLY A 119 17.58 -3.64 14.95
C GLY A 119 17.53 -4.04 13.48
N ALA A 120 17.22 -5.29 13.17
CA ALA A 120 17.09 -5.72 11.76
C ALA A 120 15.84 -5.10 11.12
N PRO A 121 15.93 -4.57 9.90
CA PRO A 121 14.77 -3.96 9.25
C PRO A 121 13.71 -5.01 8.90
N TRP A 122 12.46 -4.70 9.22
CA TRP A 122 11.33 -5.54 8.86
C TRP A 122 10.56 -4.88 7.73
N LEU A 123 10.75 -5.40 6.51
CA LEU A 123 10.14 -4.90 5.29
C LEU A 123 9.15 -5.92 4.77
N ILE A 124 7.93 -5.47 4.46
CA ILE A 124 6.88 -6.33 3.92
C ILE A 124 6.52 -5.85 2.52
N PRO A 125 6.84 -6.62 1.48
CA PRO A 125 6.43 -6.28 0.12
C PRO A 125 4.96 -6.68 -0.10
N ALA A 126 4.19 -5.78 -0.68
CA ALA A 126 2.82 -6.03 -1.06
C ALA A 126 2.62 -5.61 -2.52
N ALA A 127 1.66 -6.23 -3.17
CA ALA A 127 1.34 -5.92 -4.55
C ALA A 127 -0.16 -5.91 -4.77
N GLY A 128 -0.60 -5.11 -5.71
CA GLY A 128 -1.98 -5.02 -6.11
C GLY A 128 -2.09 -4.43 -7.51
N THR A 129 -3.31 -4.31 -7.99
CA THR A 129 -3.57 -3.76 -9.31
C THR A 129 -4.64 -2.69 -9.20
N VAL A 130 -4.31 -1.49 -9.68
CA VAL A 130 -5.29 -0.41 -9.81
C VAL A 130 -6.11 -0.71 -11.07
N PRO A 131 -7.46 -0.77 -10.98
CA PRO A 131 -8.28 -1.04 -12.14
C PRO A 131 -8.17 0.07 -13.19
N ALA A 132 -8.53 -0.26 -14.42
CA ALA A 132 -8.55 0.73 -15.50
C ALA A 132 -9.52 1.86 -15.18
N ILE A 133 -9.13 3.09 -15.49
CA ILE A 133 -9.87 4.30 -15.15
C ILE A 133 -10.19 5.06 -16.42
N SER A 134 -11.46 5.47 -16.57
CA SER A 134 -11.84 6.39 -17.64
C SER A 134 -11.69 7.82 -17.13
N THR A 135 -10.88 8.62 -17.81
CA THR A 135 -10.71 10.02 -17.44
C THR A 135 -11.94 10.82 -17.86
N PRO A 136 -12.34 11.84 -17.09
CA PRO A 136 -13.41 12.74 -17.50
C PRO A 136 -13.07 13.48 -18.80
N THR A 137 -14.07 13.68 -19.65
CA THR A 137 -13.88 14.37 -20.93
C THR A 137 -13.77 15.88 -20.82
N ASP A 138 -14.24 16.43 -19.70
CA ASP A 138 -14.31 17.88 -19.46
C ASP A 138 -13.16 18.38 -18.58
N VAL A 139 -12.15 17.56 -18.34
CA VAL A 139 -11.01 17.90 -17.49
C VAL A 139 -9.77 18.06 -18.35
N ALA A 140 -9.08 19.18 -18.18
CA ALA A 140 -7.81 19.47 -18.82
C ALA A 140 -6.78 19.83 -17.75
N GLY A 141 -5.52 19.49 -18.00
CA GLY A 141 -4.41 19.81 -17.11
C GLY A 141 -3.90 18.63 -16.33
N GLU A 142 -3.17 18.92 -15.27
CA GLU A 142 -2.49 17.93 -14.46
C GLU A 142 -3.46 17.05 -13.68
N VAL A 143 -3.19 15.74 -13.66
CA VAL A 143 -3.94 14.76 -12.88
C VAL A 143 -3.06 14.30 -11.73
N VAL A 144 -3.54 14.49 -10.50
CA VAL A 144 -2.80 14.13 -9.29
C VAL A 144 -3.34 12.83 -8.74
N LEU A 145 -2.44 11.88 -8.53
CA LEU A 145 -2.74 10.61 -7.89
C LEU A 145 -2.46 10.72 -6.40
N GLY A 146 -3.43 10.35 -5.58
CA GLY A 146 -3.32 10.40 -4.12
C GLY A 146 -3.43 9.02 -3.49
N MET A 147 -2.67 8.82 -2.42
CA MET A 147 -2.72 7.62 -1.60
C MET A 147 -3.99 7.59 -0.74
N PRO A 148 -4.44 6.41 -0.28
CA PRO A 148 -5.58 6.32 0.63
C PRO A 148 -5.39 7.13 1.91
N ALA A 149 -6.43 7.85 2.33
CA ALA A 149 -6.38 8.61 3.58
C ALA A 149 -6.36 7.67 4.79
N ASN A 150 -7.06 6.58 4.70
CA ASN A 150 -7.06 5.52 5.71
C ASN A 150 -7.34 4.17 5.04
N PHE A 151 -6.89 3.11 5.68
CA PHE A 151 -7.17 1.75 5.23
C PHE A 151 -6.96 0.79 6.40
N THR A 152 -7.45 -0.43 6.23
CA THR A 152 -7.23 -1.51 7.18
C THR A 152 -6.47 -2.65 6.52
N ILE A 153 -5.71 -3.38 7.32
CA ILE A 153 -4.99 -4.57 6.88
C ILE A 153 -5.45 -5.74 7.72
N ASP A 154 -5.95 -6.78 7.04
CA ASP A 154 -6.21 -8.06 7.67
C ASP A 154 -4.92 -8.87 7.56
N ALA A 155 -4.28 -9.14 8.69
CA ALA A 155 -2.99 -9.80 8.73
C ALA A 155 -3.06 -11.09 9.53
N THR A 156 -2.13 -11.99 9.27
CA THR A 156 -1.93 -13.21 10.05
C THR A 156 -0.48 -13.26 10.48
N ILE A 157 -0.27 -13.43 11.79
CA ILE A 157 1.07 -13.64 12.34
C ILE A 157 1.22 -15.14 12.61
N PHE A 158 2.27 -15.73 12.04
CA PHE A 158 2.59 -17.14 12.20
C PHE A 158 3.54 -17.29 13.37
N VAL A 159 3.16 -18.13 14.32
CA VAL A 159 3.94 -18.40 15.52
C VAL A 159 4.20 -19.88 15.64
N GLU A 160 5.30 -20.26 16.31
CA GLU A 160 5.61 -21.65 16.56
C GLU A 160 4.60 -22.25 17.56
N ASN A 161 4.07 -23.43 17.25
CA ASN A 161 3.23 -24.17 18.17
C ASN A 161 4.08 -24.71 19.31
N LEU A 162 3.73 -24.38 20.55
CA LEU A 162 4.49 -24.79 21.74
C LEU A 162 4.44 -26.29 21.98
N ASP A 163 3.36 -26.95 21.57
CA ASP A 163 3.18 -28.39 21.77
C ASP A 163 3.81 -29.21 20.63
N ASP A 164 3.93 -28.63 19.44
CA ASP A 164 4.48 -29.32 18.26
C ASP A 164 5.33 -28.34 17.44
N PRO A 165 6.67 -28.36 17.58
CA PRO A 165 7.56 -27.44 16.84
C PRO A 165 7.54 -27.63 15.32
N THR A 166 6.93 -28.69 14.80
CA THR A 166 6.78 -28.87 13.34
C THR A 166 5.55 -28.15 12.79
N LYS A 167 4.72 -27.58 13.66
CA LYS A 167 3.49 -26.84 13.29
C LYS A 167 3.63 -25.38 13.66
N GLU A 168 2.80 -24.58 13.02
CA GLU A 168 2.68 -23.15 13.32
C GLU A 168 1.23 -22.84 13.66
N ASP A 169 1.05 -21.93 14.62
CA ASP A 169 -0.25 -21.35 14.92
C ASP A 169 -0.40 -20.01 14.21
N GLU A 170 -1.62 -19.65 13.88
CA GLU A 170 -1.96 -18.42 13.23
C GLU A 170 -2.65 -17.47 14.20
N ILE A 171 -2.14 -16.25 14.31
CA ILE A 171 -2.74 -15.19 15.12
C ILE A 171 -3.35 -14.17 14.18
N PRO A 172 -4.69 -14.07 14.11
CA PRO A 172 -5.33 -13.03 13.31
C PRO A 172 -5.03 -11.65 13.88
N SER A 173 -4.70 -10.73 13.01
CA SER A 173 -4.28 -9.38 13.40
C SER A 173 -4.96 -8.35 12.50
N ASP A 174 -5.30 -7.21 13.08
CA ASP A 174 -5.90 -6.09 12.37
C ASP A 174 -5.06 -4.84 12.55
N LEU A 175 -4.77 -4.17 11.44
CA LEU A 175 -4.12 -2.88 11.45
C LEU A 175 -5.09 -1.84 10.89
N THR A 176 -5.32 -0.78 11.64
CA THR A 176 -6.13 0.36 11.21
C THR A 176 -5.20 1.54 11.01
N CYS A 177 -5.05 1.99 9.78
CA CYS A 177 -4.06 2.98 9.40
C CYS A 177 -4.68 4.29 8.96
N VAL A 178 -4.08 5.40 9.40
CA VAL A 178 -4.45 6.75 9.02
C VAL A 178 -3.22 7.43 8.43
N GLY A 179 -3.39 8.05 7.26
CA GLY A 179 -2.29 8.68 6.55
C GLY A 179 -1.99 10.10 6.99
N PRO A 180 -0.87 10.64 6.52
CA PRO A 180 -0.51 12.04 6.75
C PRO A 180 -1.42 12.99 5.98
N ALA A 181 -1.25 14.30 6.22
CA ALA A 181 -2.08 15.32 5.59
C ALA A 181 -1.87 15.40 4.07
N ASN A 182 -0.64 15.21 3.61
CA ASN A 182 -0.32 15.25 2.19
C ASN A 182 -0.07 13.83 1.67
N LEU A 183 -1.00 13.34 0.85
CA LEU A 183 -0.99 11.99 0.30
C LEU A 183 -0.75 11.96 -1.22
N ALA A 184 -0.32 13.05 -1.82
CA ALA A 184 -0.04 13.10 -3.25
C ALA A 184 1.12 12.16 -3.60
N LEU A 185 0.85 11.13 -4.38
CA LEU A 185 1.85 10.18 -4.86
C LEU A 185 2.63 10.77 -6.03
N GLY A 186 1.95 11.44 -6.92
CA GLY A 186 2.55 12.09 -8.07
C GLY A 186 1.49 12.63 -9.01
N ALA A 187 1.94 13.20 -10.11
CA ALA A 187 1.06 13.85 -11.08
C ALA A 187 1.38 13.40 -12.49
N ILE A 188 0.33 13.33 -13.31
CA ILE A 188 0.43 13.08 -14.75
C ILE A 188 0.11 14.42 -15.43
N PRO A 189 1.04 14.98 -16.20
CA PRO A 189 0.83 16.27 -16.88
C PRO A 189 -0.32 16.28 -17.90
#